data_eeec5e21d1d48858c232e40c15407745
#
_entry.id   eeec5e21d1d48858c232e40c15407745
#
_cell.length_a   1.000
_cell.length_b   1.000
_cell.length_c   1.000
_cell.angle_alpha   90.00
_cell.angle_beta   90.00
_cell.angle_gamma   90.00
#
_symmetry.space_group_name_H-M   'P 1'
#
loop_
_entity.id
_entity.type
_entity.pdbx_description
1 polymer ?
#
loop_
_entity_poly.entity_id
_entity_poly.type
_entity_poly.pdbx_seq_one_letter_code
_entity_poly.pdbx_strand_id
1 'polypeptide(L)'
;KKIKDARLLEVLYSVIDCKHTPFGLPLGASPGDVPLEDRLYDVGMPIGNLLSQVFANVYLDVLDQFCKRVLKIHFYIRYMDDVIVLCNDKIQLREWKDQIEVFLMNELELHLNSKTCIRPISQGIEFVGYRIWPDRVIVRKSTSLRIKRALRGLAVKYSKYEVTMQDVTSALRSYLGMLERCDSEA
;
A
#
# COMPACT_ATOMS: atom_id res chain seq x y z
N LYS A 1 -19.45 15.41 10.21
CA LYS A 1 -18.67 14.73 11.28
C LYS A 1 -19.06 13.25 11.28
N LYS A 2 -18.12 12.35 10.92
CA LYS A 2 -18.39 10.89 10.83
C LYS A 2 -18.38 10.23 12.24
N ILE A 3 -17.61 10.76 13.18
CA ILE A 3 -17.51 10.27 14.56
C ILE A 3 -18.00 11.35 15.51
N LYS A 4 -18.97 10.99 16.38
CA LYS A 4 -19.60 11.92 17.34
C LYS A 4 -19.21 11.65 18.80
N ASP A 5 -18.70 10.46 19.11
CA ASP A 5 -18.30 10.07 20.45
C ASP A 5 -17.02 10.80 20.86
N ALA A 6 -17.11 11.62 21.90
CA ALA A 6 -16.00 12.44 22.38
C ALA A 6 -14.87 11.59 22.97
N ARG A 7 -15.20 10.50 23.70
CA ARG A 7 -14.19 9.60 24.30
C ARG A 7 -13.40 8.87 23.20
N LEU A 8 -14.11 8.42 22.15
CA LEU A 8 -13.46 7.78 21.01
C LEU A 8 -12.54 8.77 20.30
N LEU A 9 -12.98 10.00 20.09
CA LEU A 9 -12.15 11.05 19.49
C LEU A 9 -10.89 11.34 20.33
N GLU A 10 -10.99 11.37 21.64
CA GLU A 10 -9.85 11.59 22.54
C GLU A 10 -8.81 10.45 22.38
N VAL A 11 -9.27 9.19 22.36
CA VAL A 11 -8.39 8.03 22.10
C VAL A 11 -7.75 8.12 20.70
N LEU A 12 -8.51 8.50 19.68
CA LEU A 12 -8.00 8.64 18.31
C LEU A 12 -6.94 9.75 18.23
N TYR A 13 -7.17 10.90 18.87
CA TYR A 13 -6.18 11.98 18.95
C TYR A 13 -4.93 11.55 19.70
N SER A 14 -5.05 10.82 20.79
CA SER A 14 -3.89 10.32 21.54
C SER A 14 -3.01 9.36 20.71
N VAL A 15 -3.61 8.66 19.75
CA VAL A 15 -2.87 7.77 18.81
C VAL A 15 -2.23 8.57 17.68
N ILE A 16 -2.91 9.61 17.18
CA ILE A 16 -2.39 10.48 16.11
C ILE A 16 -1.27 11.38 16.66
N ASP A 17 -1.51 12.02 17.81
CA ASP A 17 -0.59 12.94 18.47
C ASP A 17 0.44 12.24 19.34
N CYS A 18 0.90 11.05 18.96
CA CYS A 18 1.80 10.22 19.75
C CYS A 18 3.15 10.94 19.97
N LYS A 19 3.23 11.78 21.01
CA LYS A 19 4.38 12.63 21.35
C LYS A 19 5.67 11.86 21.67
N HIS A 20 5.57 10.55 21.90
CA HIS A 20 6.69 9.71 22.30
C HIS A 20 7.29 8.87 21.16
N THR A 21 6.66 8.85 19.99
CA THR A 21 7.17 8.12 18.83
C THR A 21 7.48 9.13 17.73
N PRO A 22 8.74 9.36 17.38
CA PRO A 22 9.10 10.32 16.33
C PRO A 22 8.62 9.83 14.97
N PHE A 23 7.71 10.58 14.37
CA PHE A 23 7.31 10.43 12.98
C PHE A 23 8.22 11.27 12.09
N GLY A 24 8.27 10.92 10.83
CA GLY A 24 8.85 11.77 9.81
C GLY A 24 10.37 11.94 9.91
N LEU A 25 11.06 10.97 10.49
CA LEU A 25 12.51 10.91 10.36
C LEU A 25 12.90 10.57 8.92
N PRO A 26 13.95 11.21 8.38
CA PRO A 26 14.54 10.80 7.11
C PRO A 26 14.92 9.32 7.15
N LEU A 27 14.84 8.65 6.00
CA LEU A 27 15.13 7.22 5.88
C LEU A 27 16.56 6.94 6.36
N GLY A 28 16.72 6.12 7.41
CA GLY A 28 18.00 5.75 7.99
C GLY A 28 18.51 6.68 9.11
N ALA A 29 17.77 7.74 9.45
CA ALA A 29 18.13 8.60 10.58
C ALA A 29 17.60 8.04 11.90
N SER A 30 18.42 8.15 12.97
CA SER A 30 18.00 7.83 14.33
C SER A 30 17.35 9.05 15.00
N PRO A 31 16.43 8.85 15.95
CA PRO A 31 15.75 9.96 16.63
C PRO A 31 16.67 11.00 17.27
N GLY A 32 17.91 10.62 17.61
CA GLY A 32 18.92 11.54 18.19
C GLY A 32 19.66 12.39 17.15
N ASP A 33 19.61 11.99 15.87
CA ASP A 33 20.43 12.62 14.83
C ASP A 33 19.71 13.79 14.14
N VAL A 34 18.40 13.95 14.39
CA VAL A 34 17.58 14.99 13.75
C VAL A 34 17.02 15.91 14.84
N PRO A 35 17.29 17.22 14.81
CA PRO A 35 16.71 18.20 15.71
C PRO A 35 15.18 18.12 15.73
N LEU A 36 14.57 18.43 16.87
CA LEU A 36 13.11 18.35 17.04
C LEU A 36 12.35 19.23 16.04
N GLU A 37 12.91 20.37 15.71
CA GLU A 37 12.40 21.36 14.75
C GLU A 37 12.40 20.86 13.29
N ASP A 38 13.31 19.95 12.96
CA ASP A 38 13.45 19.39 11.61
C ASP A 38 12.66 18.07 11.44
N ARG A 39 12.00 17.60 12.49
CA ARG A 39 11.19 16.41 12.44
C ARG A 39 9.79 16.77 11.95
N LEU A 40 9.30 16.07 10.93
CA LEU A 40 7.94 16.26 10.38
C LEU A 40 6.89 15.61 11.29
N TYR A 41 6.74 16.14 12.53
CA TYR A 41 5.81 15.58 13.52
C TYR A 41 4.34 15.70 13.11
N ASP A 42 4.03 16.71 12.31
CA ASP A 42 2.66 17.05 11.94
C ASP A 42 2.24 16.44 10.60
N VAL A 43 3.12 15.68 9.94
CA VAL A 43 2.87 15.13 8.61
C VAL A 43 3.01 13.61 8.61
N GLY A 44 1.91 12.93 8.26
CA GLY A 44 1.87 11.49 8.10
C GLY A 44 1.27 10.74 9.30
N MET A 45 1.27 9.42 9.21
CA MET A 45 0.76 8.52 10.24
C MET A 45 1.80 7.45 10.59
N PRO A 46 1.81 6.96 11.84
CA PRO A 46 2.73 5.91 12.26
C PRO A 46 2.54 4.64 11.43
N ILE A 47 3.63 4.10 10.89
CA ILE A 47 3.61 2.84 10.16
C ILE A 47 3.63 1.68 11.18
N GLY A 48 2.82 0.64 10.92
CA GLY A 48 2.78 -0.58 11.74
C GLY A 48 1.64 -0.65 12.76
N ASN A 49 0.86 0.41 12.92
CA ASN A 49 -0.33 0.40 13.75
C ASN A 49 -1.58 0.07 12.91
N LEU A 50 -2.45 -0.82 13.43
CA LEU A 50 -3.73 -1.15 12.80
C LEU A 50 -4.63 0.08 12.61
N LEU A 51 -4.65 1.00 13.57
CA LEU A 51 -5.43 2.24 13.50
C LEU A 51 -4.96 3.14 12.35
N SER A 52 -3.67 3.19 12.05
CA SER A 52 -3.15 3.96 10.91
C SER A 52 -3.73 3.47 9.59
N GLN A 53 -3.92 2.15 9.43
CA GLN A 53 -4.57 1.59 8.23
C GLN A 53 -6.04 1.99 8.14
N VAL A 54 -6.75 2.01 9.26
CA VAL A 54 -8.15 2.47 9.31
C VAL A 54 -8.23 3.95 8.98
N PHE A 55 -7.37 4.79 9.56
CA PHE A 55 -7.32 6.22 9.28
C PHE A 55 -6.99 6.52 7.82
N ALA A 56 -6.01 5.84 7.25
CA ALA A 56 -5.68 5.97 5.83
C ALA A 56 -6.89 5.68 4.95
N ASN A 57 -7.64 4.62 5.26
CA ASN A 57 -8.86 4.29 4.52
C ASN A 57 -9.98 5.33 4.71
N VAL A 58 -10.16 5.86 5.93
CA VAL A 58 -11.14 6.93 6.19
C VAL A 58 -10.73 8.23 5.49
N TYR A 59 -9.45 8.55 5.48
CA TYR A 59 -8.89 9.71 4.80
C TYR A 59 -9.09 9.64 3.29
N LEU A 60 -8.75 8.51 2.68
CA LEU A 60 -8.89 8.29 1.25
C LEU A 60 -10.34 7.96 0.80
N ASP A 61 -11.30 7.76 1.72
CA ASP A 61 -12.72 7.62 1.36
C ASP A 61 -13.24 8.86 0.60
N VAL A 62 -12.69 10.04 0.87
CA VAL A 62 -13.05 11.27 0.16
C VAL A 62 -12.69 11.15 -1.34
N LEU A 63 -11.53 10.55 -1.66
CA LEU A 63 -11.14 10.22 -3.03
C LEU A 63 -12.11 9.20 -3.66
N ASP A 64 -12.48 8.15 -2.92
CA ASP A 64 -13.44 7.14 -3.41
C ASP A 64 -14.78 7.79 -3.78
N GLN A 65 -15.29 8.70 -2.93
CA GLN A 65 -16.53 9.45 -3.19
C GLN A 65 -16.38 10.35 -4.42
N PHE A 66 -15.26 11.06 -4.57
CA PHE A 66 -14.98 11.88 -5.74
C PHE A 66 -14.97 11.05 -7.02
N CYS A 67 -14.20 9.97 -7.06
CA CYS A 67 -14.10 9.08 -8.21
C CYS A 67 -15.45 8.45 -8.59
N LYS A 68 -16.23 8.00 -7.59
CA LYS A 68 -17.50 7.31 -7.84
C LYS A 68 -18.67 8.24 -8.11
N ARG A 69 -18.77 9.37 -7.41
CA ARG A 69 -19.97 10.25 -7.46
C ARG A 69 -19.80 11.43 -8.39
N VAL A 70 -18.61 12.03 -8.44
CA VAL A 70 -18.32 13.19 -9.26
C VAL A 70 -17.84 12.76 -10.65
N LEU A 71 -16.74 12.00 -10.71
CA LEU A 71 -16.19 11.51 -11.97
C LEU A 71 -16.99 10.37 -12.59
N LYS A 72 -17.85 9.71 -11.80
CA LYS A 72 -18.69 8.57 -12.22
C LYS A 72 -17.89 7.43 -12.85
N ILE A 73 -16.68 7.21 -12.33
CA ILE A 73 -15.80 6.14 -12.81
C ILE A 73 -16.43 4.79 -12.48
N HIS A 74 -16.75 4.02 -13.51
CA HIS A 74 -17.44 2.75 -13.34
C HIS A 74 -16.52 1.68 -12.76
N PHE A 75 -15.35 1.48 -13.39
CA PHE A 75 -14.37 0.49 -12.97
C PHE A 75 -13.25 1.16 -12.16
N TYR A 76 -13.45 1.21 -10.85
CA TYR A 76 -12.55 1.79 -9.87
C TYR A 76 -12.33 0.80 -8.72
N ILE A 77 -11.09 0.53 -8.39
CA ILE A 77 -10.68 -0.31 -7.27
C ILE A 77 -9.57 0.41 -6.52
N ARG A 78 -9.66 0.46 -5.20
CA ARG A 78 -8.60 0.93 -4.32
C ARG A 78 -8.28 -0.12 -3.25
N TYR A 79 -7.00 -0.33 -3.01
CA TYR A 79 -6.47 -1.07 -1.89
C TYR A 79 -5.40 -0.22 -1.21
N MET A 80 -5.71 0.31 -0.03
CA MET A 80 -4.90 1.32 0.67
C MET A 80 -4.64 2.53 -0.24
N ASP A 81 -3.38 2.77 -0.59
CA ASP A 81 -2.88 3.82 -1.47
C ASP A 81 -2.84 3.44 -2.96
N ASP A 82 -2.93 2.14 -3.25
CA ASP A 82 -2.95 1.65 -4.63
C ASP A 82 -4.35 1.78 -5.26
N VAL A 83 -4.44 2.51 -6.36
CA VAL A 83 -5.68 2.75 -7.12
C VAL A 83 -5.56 2.22 -8.53
N ILE A 84 -6.60 1.52 -8.99
CA ILE A 84 -6.76 1.08 -10.38
C ILE A 84 -8.05 1.67 -10.94
N VAL A 85 -7.93 2.25 -12.13
CA VAL A 85 -9.05 2.74 -12.93
C VAL A 85 -8.98 2.08 -14.32
N LEU A 86 -10.09 1.54 -14.79
CA LEU A 86 -10.17 0.95 -16.13
C LEU A 86 -11.16 1.74 -16.98
N CYS A 87 -10.75 2.01 -18.22
CA CYS A 87 -11.59 2.62 -19.24
C CYS A 87 -11.10 2.18 -20.63
N ASN A 88 -12.00 2.11 -21.59
CA ASN A 88 -11.67 1.82 -22.99
C ASN A 88 -11.10 3.05 -23.72
N ASP A 89 -11.36 4.24 -23.19
CA ASP A 89 -10.87 5.50 -23.75
C ASP A 89 -9.63 6.02 -22.99
N LYS A 90 -8.53 6.15 -23.73
CA LYS A 90 -7.26 6.65 -23.16
C LYS A 90 -7.29 8.16 -22.90
N ILE A 91 -8.10 8.92 -23.65
CA ILE A 91 -8.24 10.37 -23.44
C ILE A 91 -8.97 10.57 -22.12
N GLN A 92 -10.08 9.89 -21.92
CA GLN A 92 -10.84 9.93 -20.68
C GLN A 92 -10.00 9.51 -19.45
N LEU A 93 -9.11 8.51 -19.58
CA LEU A 93 -8.20 8.12 -18.50
C LEU A 93 -7.21 9.22 -18.15
N ARG A 94 -6.74 10.01 -19.12
CA ARG A 94 -5.86 11.15 -18.87
C ARG A 94 -6.60 12.27 -18.15
N GLU A 95 -7.80 12.61 -18.61
CA GLU A 95 -8.65 13.61 -17.98
C GLU A 95 -8.97 13.25 -16.53
N TRP A 96 -9.35 12.00 -16.26
CA TRP A 96 -9.58 11.54 -14.89
C TRP A 96 -8.31 11.56 -14.04
N LYS A 97 -7.17 11.17 -14.60
CA LYS A 97 -5.89 11.25 -13.88
C LYS A 97 -5.59 12.69 -13.45
N ASP A 98 -5.72 13.65 -14.37
CA ASP A 98 -5.41 15.05 -14.11
C ASP A 98 -6.41 15.64 -13.08
N GLN A 99 -7.70 15.29 -13.18
CA GLN A 99 -8.72 15.71 -12.19
C GLN A 99 -8.48 15.10 -10.82
N ILE A 100 -8.07 13.82 -10.75
CA ILE A 100 -7.71 13.14 -9.49
C ILE A 100 -6.48 13.80 -8.88
N GLU A 101 -5.46 14.14 -9.66
CA GLU A 101 -4.25 14.79 -9.17
C GLU A 101 -4.54 16.18 -8.56
N VAL A 102 -5.35 16.99 -9.25
CA VAL A 102 -5.80 18.28 -8.73
C VAL A 102 -6.63 18.11 -7.45
N PHE A 103 -7.54 17.14 -7.43
CA PHE A 103 -8.37 16.86 -6.25
C PHE A 103 -7.53 16.42 -5.05
N LEU A 104 -6.58 15.49 -5.25
CA LEU A 104 -5.67 15.01 -4.20
C LEU A 104 -4.87 16.16 -3.59
N MET A 105 -4.35 17.05 -4.44
CA MET A 105 -3.56 18.19 -4.01
C MET A 105 -4.38 19.20 -3.20
N ASN A 106 -5.60 19.53 -3.67
CA ASN A 106 -6.41 20.58 -3.07
C ASN A 106 -7.16 20.11 -1.81
N GLU A 107 -7.64 18.87 -1.79
CA GLU A 107 -8.50 18.37 -0.71
C GLU A 107 -7.76 17.50 0.31
N LEU A 108 -6.67 16.88 -0.08
CA LEU A 108 -5.97 15.90 0.74
C LEU A 108 -4.48 16.20 0.91
N GLU A 109 -3.94 17.25 0.29
CA GLU A 109 -2.51 17.58 0.32
C GLU A 109 -1.61 16.40 -0.08
N LEU A 110 -2.11 15.57 -1.01
CA LEU A 110 -1.44 14.37 -1.51
C LEU A 110 -1.05 14.53 -2.98
N HIS A 111 0.03 13.86 -3.37
CA HIS A 111 0.49 13.81 -4.76
C HIS A 111 0.44 12.40 -5.32
N LEU A 112 0.19 12.30 -6.63
CA LEU A 112 0.33 11.02 -7.33
C LEU A 112 1.79 10.57 -7.33
N ASN A 113 1.99 9.27 -7.14
CA ASN A 113 3.32 8.67 -7.19
C ASN A 113 3.89 8.76 -8.62
N SER A 114 5.21 8.96 -8.75
CA SER A 114 5.93 8.97 -10.03
C SER A 114 5.76 7.68 -10.87
N LYS A 115 5.31 6.57 -10.24
CA LYS A 115 5.00 5.32 -10.91
C LYS A 115 3.59 5.28 -11.51
N THR A 116 2.75 6.28 -11.26
CA THR A 116 1.40 6.38 -11.83
C THR A 116 1.49 6.45 -13.35
N CYS A 117 0.84 5.50 -14.01
CA CYS A 117 0.94 5.37 -15.48
C CYS A 117 -0.35 4.83 -16.08
N ILE A 118 -0.60 5.23 -17.32
CA ILE A 118 -1.67 4.69 -18.16
C ILE A 118 -1.05 3.70 -19.14
N ARG A 119 -1.49 2.46 -19.10
CA ARG A 119 -0.98 1.39 -19.96
C ARG A 119 -2.11 0.49 -20.45
N PRO A 120 -1.96 -0.17 -21.61
CA PRO A 120 -2.96 -1.12 -22.08
C PRO A 120 -3.00 -2.37 -21.19
N ILE A 121 -4.18 -2.95 -21.01
CA ILE A 121 -4.39 -4.12 -20.15
C ILE A 121 -3.62 -5.36 -20.65
N SER A 122 -3.28 -5.40 -21.93
CA SER A 122 -2.44 -6.45 -22.53
C SER A 122 -1.05 -6.54 -21.91
N GLN A 123 -0.56 -5.48 -21.28
CA GLN A 123 0.70 -5.49 -20.55
C GLN A 123 0.57 -6.05 -19.12
N GLY A 124 -0.66 -6.31 -18.66
CA GLY A 124 -0.96 -6.71 -17.30
C GLY A 124 -0.86 -5.55 -16.30
N ILE A 125 -1.66 -5.62 -15.25
CA ILE A 125 -1.74 -4.64 -14.17
C ILE A 125 -1.04 -5.20 -12.94
N GLU A 126 -0.09 -4.45 -12.38
CA GLU A 126 0.54 -4.81 -11.10
C GLU A 126 -0.32 -4.30 -9.94
N PHE A 127 -0.82 -5.22 -9.11
CA PHE A 127 -1.65 -4.91 -7.97
C PHE A 127 -1.44 -5.90 -6.82
N VAL A 128 -1.22 -5.39 -5.63
CA VAL A 128 -1.07 -6.17 -4.38
C VAL A 128 -0.07 -7.34 -4.50
N GLY A 129 1.03 -7.11 -5.23
CA GLY A 129 2.09 -8.11 -5.39
C GLY A 129 1.90 -9.12 -6.53
N TYR A 130 0.81 -8.99 -7.26
CA TYR A 130 0.50 -9.79 -8.44
C TYR A 130 0.58 -8.95 -9.72
N ARG A 131 0.65 -9.63 -10.85
CA ARG A 131 0.45 -9.06 -12.17
C ARG A 131 -0.72 -9.78 -12.83
N ILE A 132 -1.75 -9.01 -13.16
CA ILE A 132 -3.07 -9.49 -13.52
C ILE A 132 -3.34 -9.13 -14.98
N TRP A 133 -3.78 -10.12 -15.76
CA TRP A 133 -4.34 -9.98 -17.09
C TRP A 133 -5.79 -10.45 -17.08
N PRO A 134 -6.57 -10.24 -18.13
CA PRO A 134 -7.94 -10.75 -18.20
C PRO A 134 -8.06 -12.28 -18.13
N ASP A 135 -7.01 -12.99 -18.55
CA ASP A 135 -6.97 -14.44 -18.73
C ASP A 135 -6.09 -15.15 -17.70
N ARG A 136 -5.24 -14.41 -16.97
CA ARG A 136 -4.28 -15.02 -16.02
C ARG A 136 -3.81 -14.05 -14.94
N VAL A 137 -3.37 -14.62 -13.83
CA VAL A 137 -2.76 -13.93 -12.71
C VAL A 137 -1.42 -14.58 -12.37
N ILE A 138 -0.34 -13.81 -12.29
CA ILE A 138 0.96 -14.32 -11.87
C ILE A 138 1.52 -13.48 -10.72
N VAL A 139 2.43 -14.06 -9.95
CA VAL A 139 3.19 -13.30 -8.92
C VAL A 139 4.12 -12.30 -9.61
N ARG A 140 4.14 -11.07 -9.11
CA ARG A 140 5.05 -10.03 -9.60
C ARG A 140 6.50 -10.48 -9.52
N LYS A 141 7.31 -10.20 -10.57
CA LYS A 141 8.72 -10.60 -10.66
C LYS A 141 9.55 -10.28 -9.41
N SER A 142 9.38 -9.08 -8.84
CA SER A 142 10.08 -8.68 -7.61
C SER A 142 9.68 -9.54 -6.40
N THR A 143 8.40 -9.91 -6.29
CA THR A 143 7.89 -10.79 -5.24
C THR A 143 8.43 -12.21 -5.42
N SER A 144 8.42 -12.75 -6.64
CA SER A 144 9.00 -14.05 -6.96
C SER A 144 10.50 -14.13 -6.61
N LEU A 145 11.27 -13.10 -6.98
CA LEU A 145 12.68 -13.01 -6.62
C LEU A 145 12.91 -12.93 -5.11
N ARG A 146 12.05 -12.19 -4.39
CA ARG A 146 12.11 -12.11 -2.91
C ARG A 146 11.84 -13.47 -2.28
N ILE A 147 10.81 -14.20 -2.74
CA ILE A 147 10.51 -15.55 -2.27
C ILE A 147 11.71 -16.48 -2.52
N LYS A 148 12.27 -16.49 -3.74
CA LYS A 148 13.43 -17.31 -4.07
C LYS A 148 14.65 -17.02 -3.18
N ARG A 149 14.92 -15.75 -2.87
CA ARG A 149 16.00 -15.35 -1.96
C ARG A 149 15.72 -15.79 -0.52
N ALA A 150 14.49 -15.60 -0.05
CA ALA A 150 14.10 -16.01 1.30
C ALA A 150 14.21 -17.53 1.49
N LEU A 151 13.77 -18.33 0.52
CA LEU A 151 13.90 -19.81 0.56
C LEU A 151 15.35 -20.26 0.56
N ARG A 152 16.22 -19.65 -0.27
CA ARG A 152 17.65 -19.93 -0.25
C ARG A 152 18.29 -19.59 1.10
N GLY A 153 17.95 -18.41 1.66
CA GLY A 153 18.43 -18.02 3.00
C GLY A 153 17.96 -18.99 4.08
N LEU A 154 16.71 -19.44 3.99
CA LEU A 154 16.14 -20.39 4.94
C LEU A 154 16.85 -21.77 4.85
N ALA A 155 17.16 -22.24 3.65
CA ALA A 155 17.92 -23.48 3.46
C ALA A 155 19.32 -23.39 4.09
N VAL A 156 20.02 -22.26 3.92
CA VAL A 156 21.33 -22.03 4.55
C VAL A 156 21.22 -21.98 6.08
N LYS A 157 20.20 -21.31 6.64
CA LYS A 157 19.98 -21.29 8.09
C LYS A 157 19.67 -22.67 8.65
N TYR A 158 18.87 -23.46 7.93
CA TYR A 158 18.55 -24.82 8.33
C TYR A 158 19.79 -25.72 8.34
N SER A 159 20.66 -25.61 7.32
CA SER A 159 21.92 -26.38 7.28
C SER A 159 22.89 -26.03 8.41
N LYS A 160 22.77 -24.83 9.00
CA LYS A 160 23.54 -24.36 10.16
C LYS A 160 22.84 -24.61 11.50
N TYR A 161 21.69 -25.28 11.51
CA TYR A 161 20.86 -25.52 12.70
C TYR A 161 20.35 -24.23 13.38
N GLU A 162 20.29 -23.11 12.65
CA GLU A 162 19.81 -21.82 13.16
C GLU A 162 18.27 -21.72 13.18
N VAL A 163 17.58 -22.59 12.44
CA VAL A 163 16.10 -22.67 12.35
C VAL A 163 15.66 -24.13 12.39
N THR A 164 14.45 -24.35 12.88
CA THR A 164 13.85 -25.69 12.97
C THR A 164 13.13 -26.09 11.67
N MET A 165 12.84 -27.39 11.52
CA MET A 165 12.01 -27.87 10.41
C MET A 165 10.60 -27.30 10.45
N GLN A 166 10.09 -26.95 11.64
CA GLN A 166 8.79 -26.32 11.80
C GLN A 166 8.78 -24.91 11.23
N ASP A 167 9.86 -24.12 11.42
CA ASP A 167 10.03 -22.79 10.83
C ASP A 167 10.08 -22.86 9.31
N VAL A 168 10.82 -23.83 8.77
CA VAL A 168 10.88 -24.07 7.32
C VAL A 168 9.51 -24.42 6.75
N THR A 169 8.77 -25.31 7.40
CA THR A 169 7.44 -25.72 6.96
C THR A 169 6.44 -24.56 7.01
N SER A 170 6.48 -23.75 8.07
CA SER A 170 5.63 -22.56 8.21
C SER A 170 5.87 -21.54 7.11
N ALA A 171 7.14 -21.26 6.81
CA ALA A 171 7.53 -20.35 5.73
C ALA A 171 7.09 -20.89 4.35
N LEU A 172 7.31 -22.17 4.08
CA LEU A 172 6.86 -22.79 2.84
C LEU A 172 5.35 -22.72 2.65
N ARG A 173 4.56 -23.03 3.69
CA ARG A 173 3.10 -22.92 3.64
C ARG A 173 2.62 -21.50 3.35
N SER A 174 3.27 -20.50 3.95
CA SER A 174 2.97 -19.10 3.69
C SER A 174 3.19 -18.72 2.21
N TYR A 175 4.30 -19.15 1.62
CA TYR A 175 4.58 -18.90 0.21
C TYR A 175 3.68 -19.70 -0.74
N LEU A 176 3.37 -20.95 -0.41
CA LEU A 176 2.44 -21.77 -1.18
C LEU A 176 1.05 -21.14 -1.22
N GLY A 177 0.51 -20.68 -0.08
CA GLY A 177 -0.80 -19.99 -0.05
C GLY A 177 -0.85 -18.69 -0.88
N MET A 178 0.31 -18.04 -1.12
CA MET A 178 0.40 -16.93 -2.07
C MET A 178 0.39 -17.42 -3.52
N LEU A 179 1.07 -18.52 -3.81
CA LEU A 179 1.20 -19.10 -5.16
C LEU A 179 -0.08 -19.80 -5.62
N GLU A 180 -0.85 -20.40 -4.71
CA GLU A 180 -2.15 -21.03 -5.00
C GLU A 180 -3.20 -20.07 -5.61
N ARG A 181 -3.00 -18.76 -5.43
CA ARG A 181 -3.87 -17.72 -5.99
C ARG A 181 -3.44 -17.26 -7.39
N CYS A 182 -2.47 -17.90 -7.97
CA CYS A 182 -1.88 -17.55 -9.25
C CYS A 182 -1.96 -18.73 -10.21
N ASP A 183 -2.09 -18.42 -11.51
CA ASP A 183 -1.88 -19.36 -12.59
C ASP A 183 -0.36 -19.60 -12.76
N SER A 184 0.29 -20.08 -11.70
CA SER A 184 1.73 -20.34 -11.71
C SER A 184 2.01 -21.79 -12.09
N GLU A 185 1.90 -22.11 -13.37
CA GLU A 185 2.67 -23.16 -13.96
C GLU A 185 4.08 -22.60 -14.27
N ALA A 186 5.05 -22.91 -13.45
CA ALA A 186 6.47 -22.67 -13.71
C ALA A 186 7.35 -23.69 -13.03
#